data_dc29acd0def8bacdfd3583e09cb014fa
#
_entry.id   dc29acd0def8bacdfd3583e09cb014fa
#
_cell.length_a   1.000
_cell.length_b   1.000
_cell.length_c   1.000
_cell.angle_alpha   90.00
_cell.angle_beta   90.00
_cell.angle_gamma   90.00
#
_symmetry.space_group_name_H-M   'P 1'
#
loop_
_entity.id
_entity.type
_entity.pdbx_description
1 polymer ?
#
loop_
_entity_poly.entity_id
_entity_poly.type
_entity_poly.pdbx_seq_one_letter_code
_entity_poly.pdbx_strand_id
1 'polypeptide(L)'
;MNLGSFQPGGSSSPSSQIEISVRCSSLADRDLTSKSDPTCILLVPKTAQKDDWAEFGRTEKIRDSLDPHWQTKFVMDYRFEERQMLRFAVYDIDSDRLSNLSDHDSLGHLDCSLGEVVAAQSKGFSKKLAKGSGMIHLQAEELSPNRETVVLEFSAMKLDNKDFFGKSDPFLEISRANENNQFSVVHRTEVIQNDLNPTWRPFVKEARALCNGDYNRTLRFDVYDMDNDGSHDLIGSFQTNLQRLSKGPGPENLYEVINEKKRQKKGSKYTNSGTVQLKSIKIELNPTFLDFIRGGLQVNFTVAVDFTGSNGNPKSPQSLHFQDPSGRPNQYVTAINAVGGIVQDYDSDKMFPALGFGARVPPNGAVSHEFFLTLNPSTPFCAGVDGIVSAYYNSLNTVQLYGPTNFAPVINHVANFAAAHQGEASNYFVLLILTDGIITDFDDTKRALVGASSLPMSVIIVGIGDEDFAAMDILDGDQNRLQYQGQVAKRDIVQFVEMRKFVSREGGWNKELLAKAVLAEIPGQVTGWMKMKGFVPKVIG
;
A
#
# COMPACT_ATOMS: atom_id res chain seq x y z
N MET A 1 -34.39 18.70 -5.32
CA MET A 1 -33.93 17.41 -4.80
C MET A 1 -32.41 17.42 -4.89
N ASN A 2 -31.74 17.55 -3.75
CA ASN A 2 -30.28 17.59 -3.68
C ASN A 2 -29.72 16.20 -3.92
N LEU A 3 -29.00 16.03 -5.02
CA LEU A 3 -28.15 14.86 -5.23
C LEU A 3 -26.92 15.03 -4.33
N GLY A 4 -26.88 14.27 -3.24
CA GLY A 4 -25.73 14.17 -2.37
C GLY A 4 -24.54 13.65 -3.17
N SER A 5 -23.44 14.41 -3.15
CA SER A 5 -22.15 13.99 -3.67
C SER A 5 -21.66 12.80 -2.84
N PHE A 6 -21.57 11.64 -3.47
CA PHE A 6 -20.86 10.48 -2.95
C PHE A 6 -19.38 10.87 -2.81
N GLN A 7 -18.91 11.09 -1.59
CA GLN A 7 -17.49 11.03 -1.28
C GLN A 7 -17.18 9.57 -0.96
N PRO A 8 -16.30 8.90 -1.71
CA PRO A 8 -15.76 7.62 -1.28
C PRO A 8 -15.08 7.85 0.07
N GLY A 9 -15.34 6.98 1.02
CA GLY A 9 -14.78 7.05 2.36
C GLY A 9 -13.27 7.23 2.26
N GLY A 10 -12.78 8.36 2.79
CA GLY A 10 -11.38 8.72 2.76
C GLY A 10 -10.56 7.86 3.71
N SER A 11 -10.23 6.64 3.31
CA SER A 11 -8.95 6.07 3.66
C SER A 11 -7.95 6.71 2.70
N SER A 12 -7.25 7.76 3.13
CA SER A 12 -6.05 8.20 2.45
C SER A 12 -5.12 6.98 2.47
N SER A 13 -4.96 6.32 1.30
CA SER A 13 -3.88 5.35 1.12
C SER A 13 -2.61 6.00 1.67
N PRO A 14 -1.84 5.35 2.54
CA PRO A 14 -0.66 5.94 3.12
C PRO A 14 0.32 6.28 1.99
N SER A 15 0.30 7.52 1.51
CA SER A 15 1.28 8.01 0.55
C SER A 15 2.60 8.11 1.28
N SER A 16 3.60 7.35 0.83
CA SER A 16 4.98 7.52 1.29
C SER A 16 5.61 8.66 0.51
N GLN A 17 6.33 9.56 1.19
CA GLN A 17 7.21 10.50 0.51
C GLN A 17 8.54 9.83 0.20
N ILE A 18 8.99 9.95 -1.02
CA ILE A 18 10.31 9.46 -1.44
C ILE A 18 11.17 10.59 -1.95
N GLU A 19 12.46 10.44 -1.72
CA GLU A 19 13.51 11.30 -2.20
C GLU A 19 14.28 10.57 -3.31
N ILE A 20 14.45 11.21 -4.48
CA ILE A 20 15.18 10.66 -5.61
C ILE A 20 16.48 11.40 -5.77
N SER A 21 17.60 10.69 -5.62
CA SER A 21 18.95 11.16 -5.96
C SER A 21 19.26 10.83 -7.42
N VAL A 22 19.93 11.75 -8.10
CA VAL A 22 20.28 11.63 -9.52
C VAL A 22 21.78 11.82 -9.71
N ARG A 23 22.39 11.01 -10.56
CA ARG A 23 23.74 11.20 -11.08
C ARG A 23 23.82 10.70 -12.51
N CYS A 24 24.76 11.20 -13.28
CA CYS A 24 25.05 10.67 -14.62
C CYS A 24 26.50 10.20 -14.73
N SER A 25 26.78 9.43 -15.76
CA SER A 25 28.15 9.05 -16.13
C SER A 25 28.31 9.00 -17.65
N SER A 26 29.49 9.38 -18.10
CA SER A 26 29.89 9.38 -19.52
C SER A 26 28.93 10.17 -20.42
N LEU A 27 28.51 11.35 -19.97
CA LEU A 27 27.70 12.26 -20.79
C LEU A 27 28.46 12.70 -22.04
N ALA A 28 27.71 13.14 -23.07
CA ALA A 28 28.33 13.78 -24.23
C ALA A 28 29.00 15.08 -23.82
N ASP A 29 30.16 15.36 -24.44
CA ASP A 29 30.79 16.66 -24.40
C ASP A 29 30.27 17.48 -25.57
N ARG A 30 29.61 18.61 -25.28
CA ARG A 30 29.03 19.51 -26.29
C ARG A 30 29.84 20.79 -26.48
N ASP A 31 30.67 21.12 -25.51
CA ASP A 31 31.53 22.29 -25.56
C ASP A 31 32.81 22.06 -26.35
N LEU A 32 33.27 23.08 -27.05
CA LEU A 32 34.48 23.02 -27.85
C LEU A 32 35.77 23.28 -27.05
N THR A 33 35.67 23.95 -25.92
CA THR A 33 36.83 24.43 -25.14
C THR A 33 36.82 23.99 -23.68
N SER A 34 35.70 23.45 -23.19
CA SER A 34 35.49 22.96 -21.84
C SER A 34 34.67 21.67 -21.89
N LYS A 35 34.44 21.02 -20.75
CA LYS A 35 33.42 19.97 -20.66
C LYS A 35 32.06 20.61 -20.43
N SER A 36 31.00 19.88 -20.81
CA SER A 36 29.63 20.31 -20.60
C SER A 36 29.31 20.64 -19.13
N ASP A 37 28.40 21.57 -18.93
CA ASP A 37 27.89 22.07 -17.63
C ASP A 37 26.49 21.48 -17.30
N PRO A 38 26.37 20.19 -16.94
CA PRO A 38 25.08 19.51 -16.90
C PRO A 38 24.17 19.94 -15.74
N THR A 39 22.89 20.04 -16.06
CA THR A 39 21.76 20.16 -15.13
C THR A 39 20.72 19.10 -15.46
N CYS A 40 20.16 18.43 -14.47
CA CYS A 40 19.05 17.49 -14.63
C CYS A 40 17.71 18.15 -14.26
N ILE A 41 16.74 18.06 -15.16
CA ILE A 41 15.39 18.57 -14.96
C ILE A 41 14.45 17.37 -14.86
N LEU A 42 13.71 17.30 -13.75
CA LEU A 42 12.64 16.34 -13.58
C LEU A 42 11.34 16.94 -14.12
N LEU A 43 10.72 16.22 -15.02
CA LEU A 43 9.44 16.56 -15.64
C LEU A 43 8.39 15.50 -15.28
N VAL A 44 7.16 15.95 -15.06
CA VAL A 44 5.98 15.11 -14.81
C VAL A 44 4.89 15.40 -15.85
N PRO A 45 4.02 14.45 -16.21
CA PRO A 45 2.93 14.71 -17.14
C PRO A 45 1.98 15.79 -16.61
N LYS A 46 1.62 16.75 -17.47
CA LYS A 46 0.55 17.74 -17.17
C LYS A 46 -0.83 17.17 -17.38
N THR A 47 -0.97 16.35 -18.43
CA THR A 47 -2.23 15.76 -18.86
C THR A 47 -1.98 14.31 -19.25
N ALA A 48 -3.05 13.56 -19.49
CA ALA A 48 -2.95 12.19 -20.04
C ALA A 48 -2.47 12.16 -21.52
N GLN A 49 -2.23 13.32 -22.14
CA GLN A 49 -1.72 13.38 -23.52
C GLN A 49 -0.22 13.08 -23.53
N LYS A 50 0.19 12.31 -24.53
CA LYS A 50 1.58 11.94 -24.73
C LYS A 50 2.40 13.21 -25.04
N ASP A 51 3.56 13.33 -24.37
CA ASP A 51 4.53 14.43 -24.52
C ASP A 51 4.13 15.82 -23.99
N ASP A 52 3.09 15.93 -23.15
CA ASP A 52 2.77 17.16 -22.42
C ASP A 52 3.37 17.11 -21.00
N TRP A 53 4.55 17.68 -20.85
CA TRP A 53 5.34 17.63 -19.61
C TRP A 53 5.38 18.96 -18.88
N ALA A 54 5.36 18.94 -17.55
CA ALA A 54 5.62 20.10 -16.68
C ALA A 54 6.90 19.87 -15.90
N GLU A 55 7.65 20.92 -15.70
CA GLU A 55 8.79 20.87 -14.78
C GLU A 55 8.31 20.68 -13.35
N PHE A 56 8.79 19.62 -12.71
CA PHE A 56 8.61 19.39 -11.28
C PHE A 56 9.72 20.06 -10.47
N GLY A 57 10.95 20.05 -10.99
CA GLY A 57 12.10 20.69 -10.38
C GLY A 57 13.37 20.42 -11.19
N ARG A 58 14.46 21.05 -10.78
CA ARG A 58 15.77 20.88 -11.41
C ARG A 58 16.89 20.84 -10.39
N THR A 59 18.01 20.23 -10.79
CA THR A 59 19.25 20.22 -10.01
C THR A 59 20.02 21.53 -10.21
N GLU A 60 21.05 21.74 -9.39
CA GLU A 60 22.07 22.72 -9.64
C GLU A 60 22.87 22.38 -10.92
N LYS A 61 23.52 23.39 -11.51
CA LYS A 61 24.48 23.24 -12.61
C LYS A 61 25.82 22.79 -12.04
N ILE A 62 26.40 21.72 -12.58
CA ILE A 62 27.76 21.28 -12.26
C ILE A 62 28.66 21.65 -13.43
N ARG A 63 29.71 22.44 -13.19
CA ARG A 63 30.62 22.89 -14.22
C ARG A 63 31.62 21.83 -14.63
N ASP A 64 31.97 21.77 -15.92
CA ASP A 64 33.05 20.97 -16.51
C ASP A 64 32.97 19.47 -16.17
N SER A 65 31.77 18.86 -16.14
CA SER A 65 31.60 17.48 -15.72
C SER A 65 30.81 16.62 -16.70
N LEU A 66 31.38 15.51 -17.12
CA LEU A 66 30.68 14.46 -17.87
C LEU A 66 30.14 13.34 -16.96
N ASP A 67 30.48 13.39 -15.65
CA ASP A 67 30.02 12.45 -14.63
C ASP A 67 29.43 13.20 -13.41
N PRO A 68 28.35 14.00 -13.59
CA PRO A 68 27.80 14.85 -12.55
C PRO A 68 27.14 14.05 -11.43
N HIS A 69 27.40 14.46 -10.19
CA HIS A 69 26.71 14.04 -8.97
C HIS A 69 26.03 15.25 -8.35
N TRP A 70 24.71 15.35 -8.51
CA TRP A 70 23.96 16.50 -7.99
C TRP A 70 23.62 16.33 -6.50
N GLN A 71 23.69 17.45 -5.75
CA GLN A 71 23.28 17.49 -4.35
C GLN A 71 21.78 17.65 -4.21
N THR A 72 21.15 18.38 -5.13
CA THR A 72 19.70 18.53 -5.19
C THR A 72 19.02 17.19 -5.43
N LYS A 73 18.00 16.92 -4.61
CA LYS A 73 17.18 15.73 -4.67
C LYS A 73 15.72 16.10 -4.94
N PHE A 74 14.99 15.20 -5.56
CA PHE A 74 13.57 15.41 -5.84
C PHE A 74 12.74 14.66 -4.80
N VAL A 75 11.88 15.39 -4.07
CA VAL A 75 10.95 14.80 -3.09
C VAL A 75 9.55 14.79 -3.66
N MET A 76 8.92 13.61 -3.69
CA MET A 76 7.58 13.45 -4.23
C MET A 76 6.77 12.38 -3.49
N ASP A 77 5.45 12.48 -3.55
CA ASP A 77 4.56 11.48 -2.99
C ASP A 77 4.56 10.23 -3.87
N TYR A 78 4.79 9.08 -3.25
CA TYR A 78 4.70 7.78 -3.90
C TYR A 78 3.32 7.16 -3.64
N ARG A 79 2.69 6.67 -4.70
CA ARG A 79 1.42 5.96 -4.67
C ARG A 79 1.57 4.68 -5.48
N PHE A 80 1.47 3.55 -4.79
CA PHE A 80 1.64 2.24 -5.42
C PHE A 80 0.61 1.99 -6.52
N GLU A 81 -0.62 2.42 -6.30
CA GLU A 81 -1.76 2.25 -7.18
C GLU A 81 -1.78 3.17 -8.41
N GLU A 82 -0.78 4.05 -8.54
CA GLU A 82 -0.66 4.99 -9.66
C GLU A 82 0.62 4.75 -10.46
N ARG A 83 0.50 4.70 -11.77
CA ARG A 83 1.68 4.73 -12.64
C ARG A 83 2.17 6.16 -12.82
N GLN A 84 3.01 6.62 -11.90
CA GLN A 84 3.58 7.96 -11.88
C GLN A 84 4.75 8.03 -12.88
N MET A 85 4.48 8.57 -14.09
CA MET A 85 5.50 8.72 -15.12
C MET A 85 6.41 9.91 -14.84
N LEU A 86 7.71 9.72 -15.08
CA LEU A 86 8.77 10.69 -14.86
C LEU A 86 9.63 10.80 -16.13
N ARG A 87 10.08 12.02 -16.46
CA ARG A 87 11.13 12.26 -17.44
C ARG A 87 12.28 13.01 -16.78
N PHE A 88 13.44 12.43 -16.76
CA PHE A 88 14.69 13.08 -16.36
C PHE A 88 15.39 13.56 -17.62
N ALA A 89 15.43 14.85 -17.85
CA ALA A 89 16.05 15.47 -19.02
C ALA A 89 17.34 16.18 -18.59
N VAL A 90 18.46 15.85 -19.23
CA VAL A 90 19.76 16.43 -18.92
C VAL A 90 20.14 17.41 -20.01
N TYR A 91 20.51 18.63 -19.60
CA TYR A 91 20.91 19.72 -20.48
C TYR A 91 22.29 20.24 -20.11
N ASP A 92 23.02 20.64 -21.10
CA ASP A 92 24.21 21.47 -20.99
C ASP A 92 23.78 22.94 -20.91
N ILE A 93 24.18 23.64 -19.87
CA ILE A 93 23.68 24.98 -19.59
C ILE A 93 24.73 26.05 -19.98
N ASP A 94 24.60 26.58 -21.17
CA ASP A 94 25.53 27.56 -21.77
C ASP A 94 25.27 29.01 -21.32
N SER A 95 24.12 29.31 -20.78
CA SER A 95 23.75 30.66 -20.36
C SER A 95 22.99 30.68 -19.05
N ASP A 96 23.03 31.83 -18.35
CA ASP A 96 22.30 32.01 -17.08
C ASP A 96 20.77 32.18 -17.28
N ARG A 97 20.27 32.15 -18.51
CA ARG A 97 18.83 32.24 -18.84
C ARG A 97 18.19 30.84 -18.82
N LEU A 98 17.92 30.35 -17.63
CA LEU A 98 17.32 29.03 -17.42
C LEU A 98 15.82 28.91 -17.80
N SER A 99 15.19 30.00 -18.25
CA SER A 99 13.75 30.03 -18.52
C SER A 99 13.37 29.42 -19.88
N ASN A 100 14.30 29.26 -20.80
CA ASN A 100 14.04 28.70 -22.13
C ASN A 100 15.00 27.52 -22.42
N LEU A 101 14.48 26.30 -22.28
CA LEU A 101 15.29 25.07 -22.50
C LEU A 101 15.73 24.88 -23.96
N SER A 102 15.13 25.60 -24.92
CA SER A 102 15.55 25.55 -26.32
C SER A 102 16.88 26.27 -26.59
N ASP A 103 17.35 27.06 -25.63
CA ASP A 103 18.61 27.81 -25.72
C ASP A 103 19.82 27.00 -25.19
N HIS A 104 19.58 25.74 -24.81
CA HIS A 104 20.55 24.87 -24.17
C HIS A 104 20.69 23.53 -24.94
N ASP A 105 21.86 22.95 -24.95
CA ASP A 105 22.11 21.68 -25.63
C ASP A 105 21.59 20.50 -24.82
N SER A 106 20.71 19.68 -25.43
CA SER A 106 20.22 18.46 -24.79
C SER A 106 21.29 17.38 -24.79
N LEU A 107 21.60 16.86 -23.58
CA LEU A 107 22.48 15.70 -23.37
C LEU A 107 21.71 14.38 -23.36
N GLY A 108 20.38 14.44 -23.44
CA GLY A 108 19.50 13.29 -23.52
C GLY A 108 18.47 13.25 -22.38
N HIS A 109 17.61 12.25 -22.40
CA HIS A 109 16.59 12.06 -21.37
C HIS A 109 16.35 10.59 -21.05
N LEU A 110 15.70 10.35 -19.91
CA LEU A 110 15.18 9.04 -19.52
C LEU A 110 13.70 9.18 -19.15
N ASP A 111 12.85 8.36 -19.77
CA ASP A 111 11.46 8.16 -19.36
C ASP A 111 11.36 6.85 -18.56
N CYS A 112 10.76 6.93 -17.39
CA CYS A 112 10.52 5.77 -16.53
C CYS A 112 9.29 6.02 -15.65
N SER A 113 8.77 4.98 -14.99
CA SER A 113 7.81 5.17 -13.92
C SER A 113 8.52 5.33 -12.57
N LEU A 114 7.87 6.00 -11.62
CA LEU A 114 8.35 6.07 -10.25
C LEU A 114 8.44 4.67 -9.62
N GLY A 115 7.47 3.78 -9.96
CA GLY A 115 7.48 2.39 -9.56
C GLY A 115 8.74 1.64 -9.99
N GLU A 116 9.21 1.82 -11.26
CA GLU A 116 10.47 1.22 -11.73
C GLU A 116 11.69 1.68 -10.92
N VAL A 117 11.75 2.97 -10.56
CA VAL A 117 12.87 3.52 -9.77
C VAL A 117 12.86 2.95 -8.34
N VAL A 118 11.66 2.88 -7.72
CA VAL A 118 11.47 2.32 -6.38
C VAL A 118 11.76 0.82 -6.35
N ALA A 119 11.30 0.07 -7.35
CA ALA A 119 11.48 -1.39 -7.43
C ALA A 119 12.93 -1.81 -7.74
N ALA A 120 13.76 -0.91 -8.28
CA ALA A 120 15.16 -1.20 -8.59
C ALA A 120 16.04 -1.47 -7.36
N GLN A 121 15.49 -1.34 -6.16
CA GLN A 121 16.11 -1.69 -4.88
C GLN A 121 17.40 -0.90 -4.59
N SER A 122 18.18 -1.38 -3.63
CA SER A 122 19.48 -0.79 -3.24
C SER A 122 20.54 -0.78 -4.35
N LYS A 123 20.38 -1.60 -5.39
CA LYS A 123 21.30 -1.60 -6.54
C LYS A 123 21.22 -0.30 -7.34
N GLY A 124 20.18 0.52 -7.11
CA GLY A 124 19.86 1.71 -7.88
C GLY A 124 19.36 1.38 -9.29
N PHE A 125 18.73 2.36 -9.89
CA PHE A 125 18.15 2.28 -11.22
C PHE A 125 19.09 2.95 -12.20
N SER A 126 19.64 2.21 -13.17
CA SER A 126 20.62 2.72 -14.14
C SER A 126 20.18 2.40 -15.55
N LYS A 127 20.02 3.42 -16.36
CA LYS A 127 19.65 3.28 -17.79
C LYS A 127 20.44 4.26 -18.68
N LYS A 128 20.56 3.89 -19.94
CA LYS A 128 21.15 4.75 -20.97
C LYS A 128 20.20 5.91 -21.30
N LEU A 129 20.73 7.11 -21.46
CA LEU A 129 19.96 8.27 -21.91
C LEU A 129 19.49 8.07 -23.36
N ALA A 130 18.20 8.33 -23.60
CA ALA A 130 17.63 8.40 -24.94
C ALA A 130 18.01 9.74 -25.61
N LYS A 131 18.22 9.73 -26.92
CA LYS A 131 18.61 10.91 -27.71
C LYS A 131 19.89 11.61 -27.23
N GLY A 132 20.76 10.88 -26.52
CA GLY A 132 22.03 11.36 -26.01
C GLY A 132 23.02 10.22 -25.80
N SER A 133 24.12 10.51 -25.13
CA SER A 133 25.08 9.50 -24.67
C SER A 133 25.24 9.53 -23.16
N GLY A 134 25.74 8.41 -22.59
CA GLY A 134 25.94 8.26 -21.16
C GLY A 134 24.81 7.52 -20.47
N MET A 135 25.00 7.35 -19.17
CA MET A 135 24.07 6.66 -18.29
C MET A 135 23.52 7.62 -17.24
N ILE A 136 22.25 7.49 -16.93
CA ILE A 136 21.66 8.12 -15.76
C ILE A 136 21.41 7.07 -14.68
N HIS A 137 21.69 7.44 -13.44
CA HIS A 137 21.54 6.59 -12.27
C HIS A 137 20.61 7.29 -11.28
N LEU A 138 19.55 6.60 -10.90
CA LEU A 138 18.55 7.09 -9.97
C LEU A 138 18.53 6.20 -8.72
N GLN A 139 18.35 6.80 -7.57
CA GLN A 139 18.14 6.08 -6.32
C GLN A 139 16.98 6.71 -5.58
N ALA A 140 15.96 5.91 -5.25
CA ALA A 140 14.82 6.35 -4.47
C ALA A 140 14.97 5.89 -3.01
N GLU A 141 14.78 6.82 -2.09
CA GLU A 141 14.75 6.55 -0.65
C GLU A 141 13.45 7.10 -0.06
N GLU A 142 12.83 6.32 0.82
CA GLU A 142 11.64 6.80 1.50
C GLU A 142 12.03 7.77 2.60
N LEU A 143 11.45 8.98 2.56
CA LEU A 143 11.56 9.94 3.65
C LEU A 143 10.71 9.43 4.81
N SER A 144 11.37 9.03 5.88
CA SER A 144 10.74 8.45 7.06
C SER A 144 10.14 9.52 7.97
N PRO A 145 8.80 9.69 8.02
CA PRO A 145 8.18 10.11 9.25
C PRO A 145 8.19 8.91 10.21
N ASN A 146 8.32 9.18 11.51
CA ASN A 146 8.41 8.17 12.56
C ASN A 146 7.37 7.05 12.39
N ARG A 147 7.82 5.83 12.03
CA ARG A 147 7.00 4.65 11.72
C ARG A 147 6.88 3.70 12.91
N GLU A 148 7.29 4.15 14.05
CA GLU A 148 7.29 3.32 15.25
C GLU A 148 5.90 3.21 15.82
N THR A 149 5.57 2.01 16.23
CA THR A 149 4.40 1.69 17.02
C THR A 149 4.84 1.40 18.44
N VAL A 150 4.17 2.01 19.38
CA VAL A 150 4.44 1.87 20.81
C VAL A 150 3.30 1.08 21.45
N VAL A 151 3.63 -0.05 22.05
CA VAL A 151 2.72 -0.83 22.90
C VAL A 151 3.01 -0.47 24.34
N LEU A 152 2.01 -0.04 25.09
CA LEU A 152 2.13 0.41 26.48
C LEU A 152 1.15 -0.34 27.36
N GLU A 153 1.57 -0.70 28.56
CA GLU A 153 0.74 -1.26 29.61
C GLU A 153 1.03 -0.57 30.94
N PHE A 154 -0.01 -0.15 31.65
CA PHE A 154 0.09 0.52 32.93
C PHE A 154 -0.74 -0.17 34.00
N SER A 155 -0.34 -0.01 35.25
CA SER A 155 -1.14 -0.33 36.43
C SER A 155 -1.08 0.82 37.44
N ALA A 156 -2.07 0.91 38.28
CA ALA A 156 -2.05 1.84 39.41
C ALA A 156 -2.14 1.13 40.74
N MET A 157 -1.79 1.83 41.79
CA MET A 157 -1.89 1.33 43.18
C MET A 157 -2.35 2.44 44.12
N LYS A 158 -3.23 2.07 45.04
CA LYS A 158 -3.71 2.94 46.12
C LYS A 158 -4.31 4.25 45.62
N LEU A 159 -5.10 4.16 44.53
CA LEU A 159 -5.81 5.32 44.02
C LEU A 159 -6.79 5.84 45.07
N ASP A 160 -6.95 7.17 45.14
CA ASP A 160 -7.97 7.78 46.00
C ASP A 160 -9.37 7.34 45.56
N ASN A 161 -10.19 6.92 46.55
CA ASN A 161 -11.60 6.65 46.30
C ASN A 161 -12.39 7.96 46.18
N LYS A 162 -13.20 8.07 45.13
CA LYS A 162 -14.09 9.19 44.88
C LYS A 162 -15.55 8.85 45.16
N ASP A 163 -15.92 7.59 45.02
CA ASP A 163 -17.23 7.09 45.24
C ASP A 163 -17.60 7.07 46.72
N PHE A 164 -18.86 7.44 46.99
CA PHE A 164 -19.41 7.37 48.33
C PHE A 164 -19.82 5.93 48.71
N PHE A 165 -20.32 5.17 47.74
CA PHE A 165 -20.62 3.75 47.88
C PHE A 165 -19.78 2.96 46.86
N GLY A 166 -18.93 2.04 47.37
CA GLY A 166 -18.03 1.25 46.53
C GLY A 166 -16.63 1.80 46.48
N LYS A 167 -15.92 1.42 45.42
CA LYS A 167 -14.60 1.93 45.04
C LYS A 167 -14.71 2.59 43.70
N SER A 168 -13.83 3.55 43.45
CA SER A 168 -13.69 4.22 42.14
C SER A 168 -13.57 3.25 40.97
N ASP A 169 -14.07 3.67 39.83
CA ASP A 169 -14.03 3.00 38.51
C ASP A 169 -12.96 3.65 37.63
N PRO A 170 -11.67 3.39 37.89
CA PRO A 170 -10.60 4.18 37.28
C PRO A 170 -10.34 3.88 35.81
N PHE A 171 -10.09 4.93 35.03
CA PHE A 171 -9.47 4.89 33.70
C PHE A 171 -8.35 5.92 33.55
N LEU A 172 -7.49 5.69 32.56
CA LEU A 172 -6.34 6.53 32.30
C LEU A 172 -6.55 7.27 30.96
N GLU A 173 -6.50 8.61 31.01
CA GLU A 173 -6.49 9.45 29.81
C GLU A 173 -5.08 9.97 29.56
N ILE A 174 -4.59 9.81 28.33
CA ILE A 174 -3.26 10.23 27.90
C ILE A 174 -3.42 11.37 26.90
N SER A 175 -2.76 12.48 27.19
CA SER A 175 -2.73 13.66 26.32
C SER A 175 -1.30 14.05 25.96
N ARG A 176 -1.08 14.53 24.73
CA ARG A 176 0.21 15.10 24.31
C ARG A 176 0.17 16.62 24.35
N ALA A 177 1.28 17.25 24.70
CA ALA A 177 1.47 18.69 24.54
C ALA A 177 1.55 19.05 23.04
N ASN A 178 0.81 20.06 22.62
CA ASN A 178 0.90 20.70 21.30
C ASN A 178 1.98 21.79 21.31
N GLU A 179 2.31 22.36 20.15
CA GLU A 179 3.28 23.45 20.02
C GLU A 179 2.88 24.72 20.78
N ASN A 180 1.58 24.93 20.99
CA ASN A 180 1.03 26.04 21.77
C ASN A 180 0.91 25.72 23.28
N ASN A 181 1.52 24.66 23.77
CA ASN A 181 1.44 24.14 25.15
C ASN A 181 0.03 23.72 25.62
N GLN A 182 -0.94 23.62 24.70
CA GLN A 182 -2.21 22.96 24.99
C GLN A 182 -2.06 21.44 24.90
N PHE A 183 -2.94 20.71 25.57
CA PHE A 183 -2.94 19.26 25.55
C PHE A 183 -4.07 18.73 24.68
N SER A 184 -3.77 17.72 23.83
CA SER A 184 -4.75 16.99 23.05
C SER A 184 -4.77 15.52 23.49
N VAL A 185 -5.95 14.99 23.76
CA VAL A 185 -6.15 13.58 24.13
C VAL A 185 -5.72 12.68 22.97
N VAL A 186 -4.88 11.67 23.27
CA VAL A 186 -4.40 10.69 22.29
C VAL A 186 -4.85 9.29 22.58
N HIS A 187 -5.21 9.01 23.84
CA HIS A 187 -5.74 7.71 24.25
C HIS A 187 -6.54 7.77 25.53
N ARG A 188 -7.51 6.86 25.65
CA ARG A 188 -8.20 6.50 26.89
C ARG A 188 -8.18 4.99 27.03
N THR A 189 -7.88 4.50 28.23
CA THR A 189 -8.00 3.08 28.53
C THR A 189 -9.44 2.69 28.77
N GLU A 190 -9.69 1.39 28.91
CA GLU A 190 -10.96 0.89 29.46
C GLU A 190 -11.13 1.31 30.93
N VAL A 191 -12.38 1.35 31.37
CA VAL A 191 -12.76 1.57 32.78
C VAL A 191 -12.66 0.24 33.51
N ILE A 192 -11.96 0.21 34.65
CA ILE A 192 -11.89 -0.95 35.54
C ILE A 192 -12.82 -0.71 36.74
N GLN A 193 -13.89 -1.48 36.86
CA GLN A 193 -14.91 -1.25 37.88
C GLN A 193 -14.44 -1.66 39.27
N ASN A 194 -14.77 -0.81 40.29
CA ASN A 194 -14.58 -1.05 41.70
C ASN A 194 -13.15 -1.46 42.12
N ASP A 195 -12.12 -0.88 41.52
CA ASP A 195 -10.73 -1.25 41.80
C ASP A 195 -9.82 -0.03 41.97
N LEU A 196 -9.23 0.11 43.17
CA LEU A 196 -8.22 1.16 43.45
C LEU A 196 -6.78 0.75 43.07
N ASN A 197 -6.59 -0.46 42.50
CA ASN A 197 -5.31 -0.99 42.08
C ASN A 197 -5.43 -1.60 40.67
N PRO A 198 -5.99 -0.88 39.69
CA PRO A 198 -6.28 -1.42 38.36
C PRO A 198 -5.02 -1.78 37.58
N THR A 199 -5.15 -2.77 36.70
CA THR A 199 -4.21 -3.02 35.61
C THR A 199 -4.99 -2.90 34.30
N TRP A 200 -4.64 -1.89 33.50
CA TRP A 200 -5.28 -1.66 32.21
C TRP A 200 -4.65 -2.53 31.14
N ARG A 201 -5.45 -2.94 30.16
CA ARG A 201 -4.98 -3.75 29.03
C ARG A 201 -3.90 -3.02 28.24
N PRO A 202 -2.91 -3.76 27.68
CA PRO A 202 -1.95 -3.17 26.77
C PRO A 202 -2.67 -2.50 25.58
N PHE A 203 -2.25 -1.30 25.25
CA PHE A 203 -2.77 -0.57 24.10
C PHE A 203 -1.64 -0.19 23.12
N VAL A 204 -1.99 -0.05 21.85
CA VAL A 204 -1.07 0.21 20.75
C VAL A 204 -1.32 1.62 20.21
N LYS A 205 -0.28 2.42 20.07
CA LYS A 205 -0.32 3.74 19.43
C LYS A 205 0.90 3.95 18.54
N GLU A 206 0.71 4.66 17.44
CA GLU A 206 1.82 5.15 16.66
C GLU A 206 2.60 6.21 17.46
N ALA A 207 3.93 6.17 17.41
CA ALA A 207 4.77 7.17 18.07
C ALA A 207 4.46 8.58 17.53
N ARG A 208 4.07 8.70 16.25
CA ARG A 208 3.60 9.96 15.66
C ARG A 208 2.33 10.49 16.36
N ALA A 209 1.39 9.63 16.72
CA ALA A 209 0.19 10.03 17.44
C ALA A 209 0.50 10.46 18.89
N LEU A 210 1.43 9.73 19.55
CA LEU A 210 1.83 10.03 20.93
C LEU A 210 2.66 11.31 21.04
N CYS A 211 3.69 11.47 20.23
CA CYS A 211 4.69 12.53 20.43
C CYS A 211 5.14 13.24 19.15
N ASN A 212 4.50 12.95 18.00
CA ASN A 212 4.87 13.47 16.67
C ASN A 212 6.36 13.21 16.32
N GLY A 213 6.89 12.04 16.76
CA GLY A 213 8.29 11.67 16.55
C GLY A 213 9.29 12.32 17.51
N ASP A 214 8.89 13.32 18.29
CA ASP A 214 9.73 13.91 19.33
C ASP A 214 9.55 13.18 20.65
N TYR A 215 10.45 12.25 20.95
CA TYR A 215 10.46 11.45 22.17
C TYR A 215 10.49 12.26 23.47
N ASN A 216 10.96 13.53 23.43
CA ASN A 216 10.98 14.41 24.58
C ASN A 216 9.68 15.21 24.76
N ARG A 217 8.75 15.13 23.82
CA ARG A 217 7.46 15.82 23.90
C ARG A 217 6.70 15.36 25.14
N THR A 218 6.18 16.33 25.92
CA THR A 218 5.45 16.05 27.15
C THR A 218 4.16 15.28 26.88
N LEU A 219 3.98 14.19 27.61
CA LEU A 219 2.76 13.43 27.72
C LEU A 219 2.19 13.66 29.13
N ARG A 220 0.90 14.02 29.23
CA ARG A 220 0.17 14.14 30.47
C ARG A 220 -0.76 12.95 30.60
N PHE A 221 -0.75 12.37 31.77
CA PHE A 221 -1.59 11.25 32.16
C PHE A 221 -2.53 11.69 33.27
N ASP A 222 -3.81 11.65 33.00
CA ASP A 222 -4.86 11.98 33.95
C ASP A 222 -5.60 10.70 34.36
N VAL A 223 -5.66 10.42 35.65
CA VAL A 223 -6.42 9.30 36.21
C VAL A 223 -7.77 9.82 36.63
N TYR A 224 -8.82 9.27 36.06
CA TYR A 224 -10.20 9.62 36.35
C TYR A 224 -10.97 8.46 36.99
N ASP A 225 -12.00 8.80 37.72
CA ASP A 225 -13.06 7.94 38.17
C ASP A 225 -14.28 8.14 37.27
N MET A 226 -14.87 7.07 36.76
CA MET A 226 -16.04 7.12 35.89
C MET A 226 -17.30 6.99 36.72
N ASP A 227 -18.19 7.99 36.67
CA ASP A 227 -19.48 7.98 37.35
C ASP A 227 -20.58 7.31 36.51
N ASN A 228 -21.60 6.77 37.17
CA ASN A 228 -22.71 6.08 36.51
C ASN A 228 -23.55 6.99 35.59
N ASP A 229 -23.48 8.31 35.73
CA ASP A 229 -24.16 9.29 34.89
C ASP A 229 -23.33 9.67 33.64
N GLY A 230 -22.13 9.08 33.49
CA GLY A 230 -21.20 9.37 32.40
C GLY A 230 -20.28 10.56 32.66
N SER A 231 -20.39 11.25 33.78
CA SER A 231 -19.41 12.21 34.26
C SER A 231 -18.17 11.49 34.78
N HIS A 232 -17.11 12.22 35.10
CA HIS A 232 -15.87 11.63 35.63
C HIS A 232 -15.14 12.62 36.55
N ASP A 233 -14.67 12.11 37.66
CA ASP A 233 -13.95 12.87 38.66
C ASP A 233 -12.43 12.65 38.56
N LEU A 234 -11.64 13.74 38.49
CA LEU A 234 -10.18 13.66 38.46
C LEU A 234 -9.64 13.14 39.80
N ILE A 235 -9.01 11.96 39.77
CA ILE A 235 -8.24 11.43 40.88
C ILE A 235 -6.92 12.19 41.02
N GLY A 236 -6.20 12.38 39.91
CA GLY A 236 -4.98 13.19 39.81
C GLY A 236 -4.22 12.96 38.51
N SER A 237 -3.07 13.60 38.38
CA SER A 237 -2.28 13.62 37.14
C SER A 237 -0.79 13.45 37.38
N PHE A 238 -0.07 13.03 36.33
CA PHE A 238 1.38 13.09 36.24
C PHE A 238 1.81 13.41 34.81
N GLN A 239 3.11 13.76 34.62
CA GLN A 239 3.66 14.02 33.30
C GLN A 239 4.93 13.20 33.09
N THR A 240 5.14 12.78 31.85
CA THR A 240 6.32 12.05 31.40
C THR A 240 6.56 12.31 29.89
N ASN A 241 7.42 11.54 29.25
CA ASN A 241 7.63 11.55 27.81
C ASN A 241 8.05 10.15 27.33
N LEU A 242 8.02 9.94 26.01
CA LEU A 242 8.34 8.63 25.43
C LEU A 242 9.81 8.24 25.65
N GLN A 243 10.73 9.21 25.71
CA GLN A 243 12.14 8.97 26.01
C GLN A 243 12.35 8.37 27.41
N ARG A 244 11.55 8.80 28.39
CA ARG A 244 11.61 8.23 29.74
C ARG A 244 10.93 6.86 29.79
N LEU A 245 9.75 6.75 29.17
CA LEU A 245 9.02 5.47 29.09
C LEU A 245 9.85 4.38 28.40
N SER A 246 10.64 4.74 27.35
CA SER A 246 11.46 3.77 26.59
C SER A 246 12.53 3.06 27.40
N LYS A 247 12.87 3.59 28.59
CA LYS A 247 13.78 2.91 29.52
C LYS A 247 13.16 1.63 30.15
N GLY A 248 11.85 1.39 29.93
CA GLY A 248 11.17 0.21 30.42
C GLY A 248 10.64 0.33 31.84
N PRO A 249 10.03 -0.75 32.37
CA PRO A 249 9.55 -0.82 33.76
C PRO A 249 10.68 -0.61 34.76
N GLY A 250 10.39 0.13 35.82
CA GLY A 250 11.36 0.37 36.90
C GLY A 250 11.00 1.60 37.72
N PRO A 251 11.85 1.94 38.72
CA PRO A 251 11.60 3.09 39.60
C PRO A 251 11.46 4.43 38.87
N GLU A 252 12.15 4.58 37.73
CA GLU A 252 12.05 5.79 36.91
C GLU A 252 10.67 5.97 36.25
N ASN A 253 9.94 4.87 36.05
CA ASN A 253 8.62 4.85 35.45
C ASN A 253 7.52 4.45 36.46
N LEU A 254 7.74 4.79 37.74
CA LEU A 254 6.76 4.85 38.81
C LEU A 254 6.42 6.32 39.07
N TYR A 255 5.16 6.71 38.95
CA TYR A 255 4.69 8.08 38.99
C TYR A 255 3.72 8.29 40.15
N GLU A 256 3.92 9.34 40.94
CA GLU A 256 2.93 9.81 41.89
C GLU A 256 1.80 10.52 41.17
N VAL A 257 0.59 10.14 41.44
CA VAL A 257 -0.63 10.79 40.92
C VAL A 257 -0.96 11.97 41.80
N ILE A 258 -0.84 13.19 41.29
CA ILE A 258 -1.01 14.42 42.05
C ILE A 258 -2.36 15.08 41.72
N ASN A 259 -3.16 15.31 42.73
CA ASN A 259 -4.34 16.16 42.63
C ASN A 259 -4.04 17.55 43.18
N GLU A 260 -3.86 18.51 42.27
CA GLU A 260 -3.46 19.87 42.63
C GLU A 260 -4.44 20.56 43.59
N LYS A 261 -5.75 20.34 43.42
CA LYS A 261 -6.77 20.89 44.34
C LYS A 261 -6.60 20.34 45.78
N LYS A 262 -6.33 19.02 45.91
CA LYS A 262 -6.06 18.39 47.23
C LYS A 262 -4.72 18.87 47.79
N ARG A 263 -3.69 19.01 46.95
CA ARG A 263 -2.37 19.50 47.37
C ARG A 263 -2.47 20.92 47.93
N GLN A 264 -3.19 21.82 47.27
CA GLN A 264 -3.42 23.19 47.75
C GLN A 264 -4.22 23.20 49.07
N LYS A 265 -5.27 22.35 49.20
CA LYS A 265 -6.12 22.32 50.37
C LYS A 265 -5.43 21.72 51.61
N LYS A 266 -4.63 20.65 51.44
CA LYS A 266 -4.04 19.88 52.56
C LYS A 266 -2.58 20.28 52.85
N GLY A 267 -1.92 21.04 51.99
CA GLY A 267 -0.53 21.48 52.13
C GLY A 267 0.44 20.31 52.27
N SER A 268 1.35 20.41 53.26
CA SER A 268 2.38 19.40 53.55
C SER A 268 1.85 18.04 54.03
N LYS A 269 0.56 17.97 54.37
CA LYS A 269 -0.11 16.72 54.78
C LYS A 269 -0.57 15.86 53.58
N TYR A 270 -0.46 16.39 52.35
CA TYR A 270 -0.80 15.66 51.15
C TYR A 270 0.46 15.09 50.49
N THR A 271 0.51 13.80 50.24
CA THR A 271 1.57 13.12 49.51
C THR A 271 1.19 12.91 48.06
N ASN A 272 0.22 12.05 47.79
CA ASN A 272 -0.29 11.75 46.44
C ASN A 272 -1.71 11.18 46.55
N SER A 273 -2.34 10.94 45.40
CA SER A 273 -3.65 10.29 45.28
C SER A 273 -3.51 8.86 44.69
N GLY A 274 -2.40 8.21 44.96
CA GLY A 274 -2.01 6.92 44.44
C GLY A 274 -0.80 7.01 43.53
N THR A 275 -0.40 5.87 42.96
CA THR A 275 0.74 5.77 42.02
C THR A 275 0.34 5.05 40.76
N VAL A 276 0.97 5.40 39.64
CA VAL A 276 0.85 4.69 38.35
C VAL A 276 2.24 4.18 37.96
N GLN A 277 2.30 2.94 37.51
CA GLN A 277 3.51 2.27 37.11
C GLN A 277 3.41 1.77 35.67
N LEU A 278 4.47 1.97 34.88
CA LEU A 278 4.64 1.30 33.59
C LEU A 278 4.91 -0.19 33.84
N LYS A 279 4.09 -1.06 33.26
CA LYS A 279 4.20 -2.53 33.35
C LYS A 279 5.02 -3.11 32.21
N SER A 280 4.77 -2.61 31.00
CA SER A 280 5.52 -3.00 29.83
C SER A 280 5.53 -1.88 28.80
N ILE A 281 6.59 -1.84 27.99
CA ILE A 281 6.68 -1.04 26.79
C ILE A 281 7.38 -1.86 25.71
N LYS A 282 6.85 -1.79 24.50
CA LYS A 282 7.49 -2.32 23.29
C LYS A 282 7.41 -1.27 22.21
N ILE A 283 8.54 -0.92 21.62
CA ILE A 283 8.61 -0.02 20.48
C ILE A 283 8.99 -0.87 19.28
N GLU A 284 8.12 -0.89 18.29
CA GLU A 284 8.27 -1.67 17.06
C GLU A 284 8.32 -0.72 15.87
N LEU A 285 9.33 -0.88 15.02
CA LEU A 285 9.33 -0.27 13.71
C LEU A 285 8.35 -1.06 12.82
N ASN A 286 7.37 -0.38 12.21
CA ASN A 286 6.47 -0.97 11.22
C ASN A 286 7.09 -0.77 9.83
N PRO A 287 7.61 -1.83 9.22
CA PRO A 287 8.11 -1.74 7.86
C PRO A 287 6.99 -1.42 6.88
N THR A 288 7.30 -0.59 5.89
CA THR A 288 6.38 -0.28 4.80
C THR A 288 6.47 -1.33 3.68
N PHE A 289 5.52 -1.31 2.75
CA PHE A 289 5.60 -2.08 1.53
C PHE A 289 6.92 -1.83 0.77
N LEU A 290 7.36 -0.56 0.70
CA LEU A 290 8.61 -0.20 0.04
C LEU A 290 9.85 -0.77 0.71
N ASP A 291 9.86 -0.89 2.03
CA ASP A 291 10.98 -1.54 2.74
C ASP A 291 11.12 -3.01 2.32
N PHE A 292 10.00 -3.72 2.15
CA PHE A 292 10.02 -5.10 1.67
C PHE A 292 10.44 -5.19 0.20
N ILE A 293 9.94 -4.32 -0.68
CA ILE A 293 10.36 -4.25 -2.10
C ILE A 293 11.88 -4.01 -2.18
N ARG A 294 12.39 -3.02 -1.46
CA ARG A 294 13.84 -2.75 -1.38
C ARG A 294 14.62 -3.93 -0.78
N GLY A 295 14.02 -4.63 0.17
CA GLY A 295 14.57 -5.85 0.77
C GLY A 295 14.59 -7.08 -0.16
N GLY A 296 14.08 -6.96 -1.40
CA GLY A 296 14.11 -8.00 -2.42
C GLY A 296 12.80 -8.77 -2.56
N LEU A 297 11.68 -8.26 -2.03
CA LEU A 297 10.36 -8.85 -2.27
C LEU A 297 10.01 -8.73 -3.76
N GLN A 298 9.62 -9.86 -4.37
CA GLN A 298 9.05 -9.95 -5.70
C GLN A 298 7.53 -10.09 -5.60
N VAL A 299 6.81 -9.34 -6.43
CA VAL A 299 5.34 -9.43 -6.54
C VAL A 299 5.03 -10.22 -7.81
N ASN A 300 4.68 -11.49 -7.63
CA ASN A 300 4.37 -12.42 -8.72
C ASN A 300 2.90 -12.26 -9.13
N PHE A 301 2.65 -11.82 -10.35
CA PHE A 301 1.33 -11.51 -10.85
C PHE A 301 0.81 -12.63 -11.75
N THR A 302 -0.41 -13.11 -11.49
CA THR A 302 -1.12 -14.11 -12.28
C THR A 302 -2.47 -13.55 -12.73
N VAL A 303 -2.81 -13.70 -13.99
CA VAL A 303 -4.13 -13.32 -14.53
C VAL A 303 -4.96 -14.57 -14.78
N ALA A 304 -6.23 -14.55 -14.38
CA ALA A 304 -7.21 -15.55 -14.72
C ALA A 304 -8.40 -14.90 -15.44
N VAL A 305 -8.73 -15.37 -16.63
CA VAL A 305 -9.74 -14.80 -17.50
C VAL A 305 -10.92 -15.75 -17.63
N ASP A 306 -12.11 -15.21 -17.52
CA ASP A 306 -13.39 -15.91 -17.70
C ASP A 306 -13.67 -16.19 -19.18
N PHE A 307 -13.83 -17.47 -19.52
CA PHE A 307 -14.20 -17.93 -20.87
C PHE A 307 -15.57 -18.64 -20.84
N THR A 308 -16.47 -18.21 -19.96
CA THR A 308 -17.82 -18.77 -19.90
C THR A 308 -18.73 -18.23 -21.03
N GLY A 309 -19.79 -18.96 -21.32
CA GLY A 309 -20.69 -18.64 -22.42
C GLY A 309 -21.53 -17.37 -22.25
N SER A 310 -21.65 -16.87 -20.99
CA SER A 310 -22.32 -15.60 -20.66
C SER A 310 -21.66 -14.41 -21.36
N ASN A 311 -20.35 -14.45 -21.58
CA ASN A 311 -19.60 -13.44 -22.32
C ASN A 311 -20.06 -13.24 -23.79
N GLY A 312 -20.82 -14.18 -24.33
CA GLY A 312 -21.29 -14.14 -25.72
C GLY A 312 -20.23 -14.58 -26.73
N ASN A 313 -20.64 -14.66 -28.00
CA ASN A 313 -19.76 -15.09 -29.09
C ASN A 313 -18.69 -14.00 -29.39
N PRO A 314 -17.38 -14.28 -29.32
CA PRO A 314 -16.30 -13.28 -29.54
C PRO A 314 -16.33 -12.59 -30.92
N LYS A 315 -17.04 -13.13 -31.88
CA LYS A 315 -17.26 -12.53 -33.23
C LYS A 315 -18.44 -11.55 -33.27
N SER A 316 -19.28 -11.53 -32.24
CA SER A 316 -20.42 -10.62 -32.13
C SER A 316 -20.03 -9.32 -31.44
N PRO A 317 -20.41 -8.13 -31.96
CA PRO A 317 -20.17 -6.86 -31.32
C PRO A 317 -20.75 -6.71 -29.90
N GLN A 318 -21.71 -7.54 -29.53
CA GLN A 318 -22.37 -7.58 -28.23
C GLN A 318 -21.57 -8.41 -27.20
N SER A 319 -20.59 -9.20 -27.64
CA SER A 319 -19.75 -9.99 -26.74
C SER A 319 -18.80 -9.11 -25.95
N LEU A 320 -18.61 -9.42 -24.67
CA LEU A 320 -17.59 -8.78 -23.84
C LEU A 320 -16.15 -9.13 -24.32
N HIS A 321 -16.01 -10.26 -25.03
CA HIS A 321 -14.78 -10.68 -25.70
C HIS A 321 -14.64 -10.18 -27.15
N PHE A 322 -15.50 -9.29 -27.62
CA PHE A 322 -15.48 -8.85 -29.01
C PHE A 322 -14.10 -8.35 -29.44
N GLN A 323 -13.62 -8.89 -30.56
CA GLN A 323 -12.38 -8.46 -31.21
C GLN A 323 -12.74 -7.39 -32.25
N ASP A 324 -12.64 -6.11 -31.86
CA ASP A 324 -12.93 -5.00 -32.75
C ASP A 324 -11.92 -4.94 -33.91
N PRO A 325 -12.36 -5.02 -35.18
CA PRO A 325 -11.47 -4.91 -36.33
C PRO A 325 -10.71 -3.58 -36.40
N SER A 326 -11.19 -2.53 -35.73
CA SER A 326 -10.48 -1.25 -35.63
C SER A 326 -9.32 -1.28 -34.62
N GLY A 327 -9.12 -2.40 -33.91
CA GLY A 327 -8.06 -2.56 -32.91
C GLY A 327 -8.38 -1.94 -31.55
N ARG A 328 -9.64 -1.53 -31.30
CA ARG A 328 -10.04 -1.05 -29.97
C ARG A 328 -10.05 -2.21 -28.97
N PRO A 329 -9.39 -2.07 -27.79
CA PRO A 329 -9.38 -3.11 -26.77
C PRO A 329 -10.79 -3.29 -26.16
N ASN A 330 -11.21 -4.52 -25.96
CA ASN A 330 -12.38 -4.85 -25.17
C ASN A 330 -12.13 -4.62 -23.67
N GLN A 331 -13.15 -4.84 -22.83
CA GLN A 331 -13.04 -4.59 -21.38
C GLN A 331 -11.98 -5.48 -20.72
N TYR A 332 -11.86 -6.75 -21.11
CA TYR A 332 -10.84 -7.66 -20.59
C TYR A 332 -9.42 -7.15 -20.86
N VAL A 333 -9.13 -6.82 -22.10
CA VAL A 333 -7.81 -6.26 -22.48
C VAL A 333 -7.55 -4.92 -21.80
N THR A 334 -8.58 -4.11 -21.60
CA THR A 334 -8.46 -2.83 -20.90
C THR A 334 -8.06 -3.04 -19.44
N ALA A 335 -8.71 -4.00 -18.74
CA ALA A 335 -8.39 -4.34 -17.36
C ALA A 335 -6.97 -4.96 -17.23
N ILE A 336 -6.61 -5.90 -18.12
CA ILE A 336 -5.26 -6.50 -18.16
C ILE A 336 -4.19 -5.41 -18.30
N ASN A 337 -4.39 -4.48 -19.24
CA ASN A 337 -3.43 -3.39 -19.48
C ASN A 337 -3.36 -2.40 -18.31
N ALA A 338 -4.50 -2.09 -17.67
CA ALA A 338 -4.54 -1.14 -16.56
C ALA A 338 -3.77 -1.68 -15.35
N VAL A 339 -4.07 -2.90 -14.93
CA VAL A 339 -3.49 -3.53 -13.74
C VAL A 339 -2.08 -4.03 -14.02
N GLY A 340 -1.90 -4.80 -15.09
CA GLY A 340 -0.61 -5.38 -15.48
C GLY A 340 0.44 -4.32 -15.77
N GLY A 341 0.04 -3.17 -16.36
CA GLY A 341 0.93 -2.05 -16.63
C GLY A 341 1.60 -1.45 -15.38
N ILE A 342 1.01 -1.61 -14.20
CA ILE A 342 1.60 -1.17 -12.92
C ILE A 342 2.40 -2.33 -12.30
N VAL A 343 1.79 -3.50 -12.17
CA VAL A 343 2.38 -4.62 -11.42
C VAL A 343 3.67 -5.14 -12.09
N GLN A 344 3.77 -5.06 -13.42
CA GLN A 344 4.99 -5.48 -14.14
C GLN A 344 6.27 -4.71 -13.72
N ASP A 345 6.15 -3.55 -13.09
CA ASP A 345 7.31 -2.80 -12.60
C ASP A 345 7.92 -3.44 -11.34
N TYR A 346 7.16 -4.31 -10.64
CA TYR A 346 7.53 -4.98 -9.39
C TYR A 346 7.89 -6.47 -9.58
N ASP A 347 7.87 -6.96 -10.83
CA ASP A 347 8.28 -8.30 -11.22
C ASP A 347 9.56 -8.25 -12.05
N SER A 348 10.61 -8.91 -11.57
CA SER A 348 11.96 -8.74 -12.13
C SER A 348 12.15 -9.44 -13.46
N ASP A 349 11.46 -10.56 -13.73
CA ASP A 349 11.60 -11.33 -14.98
C ASP A 349 10.49 -11.02 -15.99
N LYS A 350 9.43 -10.33 -15.56
CA LYS A 350 8.26 -9.95 -16.37
C LYS A 350 7.61 -11.15 -17.08
N MET A 351 7.66 -12.32 -16.45
CA MET A 351 7.08 -13.56 -16.95
C MET A 351 5.83 -13.91 -16.16
N PHE A 352 4.67 -13.61 -16.72
CA PHE A 352 3.39 -13.68 -16.02
C PHE A 352 2.62 -14.95 -16.37
N PRO A 353 2.28 -15.80 -15.36
CA PRO A 353 1.33 -16.87 -15.57
C PRO A 353 -0.04 -16.30 -15.99
N ALA A 354 -0.62 -16.85 -17.05
CA ALA A 354 -1.94 -16.48 -17.52
C ALA A 354 -2.84 -17.70 -17.69
N LEU A 355 -3.97 -17.67 -16.98
CA LEU A 355 -4.93 -18.75 -16.86
C LEU A 355 -6.26 -18.37 -17.50
N GLY A 356 -7.00 -19.36 -17.96
CA GLY A 356 -8.40 -19.24 -18.34
C GLY A 356 -9.27 -20.25 -17.61
N PHE A 357 -10.54 -19.99 -17.47
CA PHE A 357 -11.51 -20.92 -16.88
C PHE A 357 -12.86 -20.89 -17.59
N GLY A 358 -13.65 -21.97 -17.44
CA GLY A 358 -15.01 -22.04 -17.97
C GLY A 358 -15.13 -22.35 -19.47
N ALA A 359 -14.09 -22.93 -20.09
CA ALA A 359 -14.10 -23.27 -21.51
C ALA A 359 -13.96 -24.77 -21.80
N ARG A 360 -14.33 -25.17 -23.00
CA ARG A 360 -13.91 -26.45 -23.59
C ARG A 360 -12.59 -26.28 -24.31
N VAL A 361 -11.61 -27.03 -23.90
CA VAL A 361 -10.21 -26.89 -24.35
C VAL A 361 -9.80 -28.06 -25.25
N PRO A 362 -9.14 -27.83 -26.41
CA PRO A 362 -8.57 -28.88 -27.23
C PRO A 362 -7.52 -29.70 -26.46
N PRO A 363 -7.22 -30.98 -26.90
CA PRO A 363 -7.79 -31.64 -28.10
C PRO A 363 -9.09 -32.39 -27.86
N ASN A 364 -9.44 -32.70 -26.61
CA ASN A 364 -10.56 -33.57 -26.27
C ASN A 364 -11.89 -32.81 -26.07
N GLY A 365 -11.90 -31.48 -26.08
CA GLY A 365 -13.06 -30.64 -25.84
C GLY A 365 -13.65 -30.76 -24.43
N ALA A 366 -12.87 -31.24 -23.46
CA ALA A 366 -13.30 -31.28 -22.07
C ALA A 366 -13.45 -29.89 -21.49
N VAL A 367 -14.44 -29.70 -20.61
CA VAL A 367 -14.59 -28.45 -19.85
C VAL A 367 -13.43 -28.33 -18.87
N SER A 368 -12.78 -27.18 -18.89
CA SER A 368 -11.72 -26.86 -17.94
C SER A 368 -12.06 -25.62 -17.14
N HIS A 369 -11.88 -25.71 -15.82
CA HIS A 369 -12.02 -24.59 -14.89
C HIS A 369 -10.66 -23.98 -14.53
N GLU A 370 -9.62 -24.46 -15.18
CA GLU A 370 -8.26 -23.93 -15.11
C GLU A 370 -7.46 -24.45 -16.32
N PHE A 371 -7.02 -23.58 -17.21
CA PHE A 371 -6.13 -23.92 -18.31
C PHE A 371 -5.18 -22.75 -18.58
N PHE A 372 -4.03 -23.04 -19.19
CA PHE A 372 -3.05 -22.00 -19.52
C PHE A 372 -3.47 -21.26 -20.79
N LEU A 373 -3.49 -19.93 -20.76
CA LEU A 373 -3.82 -19.10 -21.95
C LEU A 373 -2.83 -19.32 -23.09
N THR A 374 -1.62 -19.75 -22.80
CA THR A 374 -0.64 -20.16 -23.82
C THR A 374 -1.09 -21.37 -24.63
N LEU A 375 -2.08 -22.15 -24.12
CA LEU A 375 -2.47 -23.47 -24.64
C LEU A 375 -1.33 -24.48 -24.69
N ASN A 376 -0.20 -24.17 -24.07
CA ASN A 376 0.92 -25.06 -23.89
C ASN A 376 0.90 -25.66 -22.47
N PRO A 377 0.66 -26.98 -22.31
CA PRO A 377 0.54 -27.57 -20.98
C PRO A 377 1.84 -27.54 -20.16
N SER A 378 2.97 -27.20 -20.78
CA SER A 378 4.27 -27.15 -20.12
C SER A 378 4.60 -25.78 -19.52
N THR A 379 3.88 -24.71 -19.88
CA THR A 379 4.20 -23.37 -19.38
C THR A 379 3.01 -22.40 -19.44
N PRO A 380 2.62 -21.81 -18.31
CA PRO A 380 1.61 -20.74 -18.26
C PRO A 380 2.18 -19.36 -18.57
N PHE A 381 3.50 -19.21 -18.68
CA PHE A 381 4.19 -17.92 -18.67
C PHE A 381 4.06 -17.15 -19.98
N CYS A 382 3.65 -15.88 -19.86
CA CYS A 382 3.57 -14.91 -20.95
C CYS A 382 4.60 -13.80 -20.71
N ALA A 383 5.30 -13.37 -21.77
CA ALA A 383 6.30 -12.31 -21.68
C ALA A 383 5.64 -10.92 -21.67
N GLY A 384 5.62 -10.28 -20.52
CA GLY A 384 5.01 -8.97 -20.32
C GLY A 384 3.48 -8.99 -20.49
N VAL A 385 2.89 -7.80 -20.33
CA VAL A 385 1.43 -7.62 -20.49
C VAL A 385 0.99 -7.89 -21.93
N ASP A 386 1.79 -7.50 -22.91
CA ASP A 386 1.50 -7.76 -24.33
C ASP A 386 1.47 -9.26 -24.65
N GLY A 387 2.31 -10.05 -23.97
CA GLY A 387 2.28 -11.51 -24.06
C GLY A 387 1.00 -12.11 -23.51
N ILE A 388 0.47 -11.59 -22.40
CA ILE A 388 -0.83 -11.99 -21.84
C ILE A 388 -1.94 -11.69 -22.84
N VAL A 389 -1.99 -10.47 -23.40
CA VAL A 389 -3.01 -10.06 -24.38
C VAL A 389 -2.96 -10.92 -25.62
N SER A 390 -1.76 -11.23 -26.10
CA SER A 390 -1.57 -12.10 -27.27
C SER A 390 -2.06 -13.53 -27.00
N ALA A 391 -1.75 -14.10 -25.85
CA ALA A 391 -2.20 -15.42 -25.42
C ALA A 391 -3.74 -15.45 -25.24
N TYR A 392 -4.32 -14.41 -24.67
CA TYR A 392 -5.77 -14.24 -24.53
C TYR A 392 -6.49 -14.29 -25.87
N TYR A 393 -6.06 -13.48 -26.85
CA TYR A 393 -6.68 -13.49 -28.19
C TYR A 393 -6.49 -14.84 -28.91
N ASN A 394 -5.32 -15.47 -28.76
CA ASN A 394 -5.09 -16.79 -29.31
C ASN A 394 -6.04 -17.84 -28.70
N SER A 395 -6.22 -17.80 -27.39
CA SER A 395 -7.16 -18.68 -26.68
C SER A 395 -8.60 -18.48 -27.16
N LEU A 396 -9.07 -17.23 -27.32
CA LEU A 396 -10.42 -16.93 -27.83
C LEU A 396 -10.72 -17.55 -29.20
N ASN A 397 -9.69 -17.69 -30.04
CA ASN A 397 -9.83 -18.29 -31.37
C ASN A 397 -9.75 -19.82 -31.34
N THR A 398 -9.37 -20.43 -30.22
CA THR A 398 -9.04 -21.86 -30.16
C THR A 398 -9.99 -22.63 -29.24
N VAL A 399 -10.42 -22.04 -28.11
CA VAL A 399 -11.30 -22.70 -27.15
C VAL A 399 -12.77 -22.39 -27.46
N GLN A 400 -13.67 -23.22 -26.93
CA GLN A 400 -15.10 -22.94 -26.97
C GLN A 400 -15.57 -22.42 -25.61
N LEU A 401 -16.14 -21.21 -25.57
CA LEU A 401 -16.75 -20.66 -24.36
C LEU A 401 -17.87 -21.60 -23.87
N TYR A 402 -17.91 -21.85 -22.55
CA TYR A 402 -18.87 -22.82 -22.01
C TYR A 402 -19.39 -22.45 -20.62
N GLY A 403 -18.80 -22.92 -19.54
CA GLY A 403 -19.20 -22.77 -18.12
C GLY A 403 -19.04 -24.08 -17.35
N PRO A 404 -19.37 -24.09 -16.06
CA PRO A 404 -19.79 -22.97 -15.20
C PRO A 404 -18.65 -22.02 -14.79
N THR A 405 -19.01 -20.89 -14.13
CA THR A 405 -18.06 -19.89 -13.61
C THR A 405 -17.55 -20.31 -12.24
N ASN A 406 -16.37 -20.94 -12.19
CA ASN A 406 -15.76 -21.48 -10.99
C ASN A 406 -14.41 -20.79 -10.70
N PHE A 407 -14.26 -20.22 -9.51
CA PHE A 407 -13.02 -19.53 -9.11
C PHE A 407 -12.09 -20.39 -8.24
N ALA A 408 -12.63 -21.33 -7.46
CA ALA A 408 -11.83 -22.16 -6.57
C ALA A 408 -10.63 -22.83 -7.27
N PRO A 409 -10.74 -23.37 -8.51
CA PRO A 409 -9.59 -23.97 -9.19
C PRO A 409 -8.43 -23.01 -9.40
N VAL A 410 -8.65 -21.81 -9.95
CA VAL A 410 -7.59 -20.82 -10.20
C VAL A 410 -7.03 -20.23 -8.90
N ILE A 411 -7.87 -20.05 -7.87
CA ILE A 411 -7.41 -19.62 -6.53
C ILE A 411 -6.50 -20.69 -5.93
N ASN A 412 -6.90 -21.96 -5.96
CA ASN A 412 -6.10 -23.07 -5.44
C ASN A 412 -4.79 -23.26 -6.21
N HIS A 413 -4.80 -23.02 -7.52
CA HIS A 413 -3.58 -23.05 -8.33
C HIS A 413 -2.53 -22.08 -7.78
N VAL A 414 -2.87 -20.81 -7.63
CA VAL A 414 -1.96 -19.78 -7.12
C VAL A 414 -1.62 -20.03 -5.64
N ALA A 415 -2.60 -20.47 -4.84
CA ALA A 415 -2.40 -20.80 -3.43
C ALA A 415 -1.34 -21.91 -3.22
N ASN A 416 -1.26 -22.89 -4.14
CA ASN A 416 -0.24 -23.93 -4.08
C ASN A 416 1.19 -23.37 -4.25
N PHE A 417 1.38 -22.41 -5.16
CA PHE A 417 2.66 -21.69 -5.29
C PHE A 417 2.96 -20.83 -4.07
N ALA A 418 1.97 -20.07 -3.61
CA ALA A 418 2.11 -19.25 -2.41
C ALA A 418 2.46 -20.09 -1.17
N ALA A 419 1.88 -21.29 -1.02
CA ALA A 419 2.17 -22.20 0.07
C ALA A 419 3.63 -22.66 0.09
N ALA A 420 4.24 -22.86 -1.07
CA ALA A 420 5.66 -23.23 -1.17
C ALA A 420 6.60 -22.12 -0.68
N HIS A 421 6.16 -20.86 -0.70
CA HIS A 421 6.95 -19.68 -0.35
C HIS A 421 6.56 -19.02 1.00
N GLN A 422 5.67 -19.67 1.78
CA GLN A 422 5.19 -19.09 3.05
C GLN A 422 6.24 -18.95 4.17
N GLY A 423 7.42 -19.53 4.00
CA GLY A 423 8.53 -19.50 4.96
C GLY A 423 9.53 -18.36 4.71
N GLU A 424 9.33 -17.52 3.70
CA GLU A 424 10.27 -16.50 3.29
C GLU A 424 9.58 -15.18 2.90
N ALA A 425 10.27 -14.06 3.06
CA ALA A 425 9.77 -12.73 2.73
C ALA A 425 10.08 -12.29 1.29
N SER A 426 10.49 -13.21 0.42
CA SER A 426 11.01 -12.89 -0.92
C SER A 426 9.96 -12.94 -2.02
N ASN A 427 8.81 -13.58 -1.79
CA ASN A 427 7.76 -13.75 -2.77
C ASN A 427 6.38 -13.43 -2.21
N TYR A 428 5.59 -12.71 -2.99
CA TYR A 428 4.17 -12.47 -2.75
C TYR A 428 3.40 -12.63 -4.05
N PHE A 429 2.24 -13.27 -4.01
CA PHE A 429 1.47 -13.63 -5.19
C PHE A 429 0.19 -12.81 -5.29
N VAL A 430 -0.09 -12.25 -6.45
CA VAL A 430 -1.32 -11.51 -6.74
C VAL A 430 -2.05 -12.19 -7.88
N LEU A 431 -3.25 -12.69 -7.61
CA LEU A 431 -4.14 -13.29 -8.60
C LEU A 431 -5.19 -12.25 -9.01
N LEU A 432 -5.20 -11.87 -10.29
CA LEU A 432 -6.26 -11.06 -10.90
C LEU A 432 -7.26 -11.98 -11.60
N ILE A 433 -8.50 -12.01 -11.15
CA ILE A 433 -9.63 -12.70 -11.79
C ILE A 433 -10.46 -11.65 -12.54
N LEU A 434 -10.64 -11.84 -13.84
CA LEU A 434 -11.52 -11.04 -14.68
C LEU A 434 -12.73 -11.89 -15.04
N THR A 435 -13.94 -11.44 -14.69
CA THR A 435 -15.17 -12.24 -14.85
C THR A 435 -16.37 -11.35 -15.19
N ASP A 436 -17.28 -11.88 -16.03
CA ASP A 436 -18.56 -11.24 -16.36
C ASP A 436 -19.73 -11.84 -15.59
N GLY A 437 -19.50 -12.93 -14.83
CA GLY A 437 -20.55 -13.81 -14.41
C GLY A 437 -20.79 -13.93 -12.92
N ILE A 438 -21.96 -14.49 -12.62
CA ILE A 438 -22.32 -14.93 -11.29
C ILE A 438 -21.53 -16.20 -10.98
N ILE A 439 -20.78 -16.17 -9.90
CA ILE A 439 -19.99 -17.31 -9.43
C ILE A 439 -20.88 -18.52 -9.15
N THR A 440 -20.47 -19.69 -9.63
CA THR A 440 -21.23 -20.93 -9.49
C THR A 440 -20.75 -21.78 -8.31
N ASP A 441 -19.46 -21.73 -7.98
CA ASP A 441 -18.82 -22.49 -6.91
C ASP A 441 -18.56 -21.64 -5.64
N PHE A 442 -19.54 -20.81 -5.24
CA PHE A 442 -19.38 -19.82 -4.17
C PHE A 442 -18.83 -20.39 -2.85
N ASP A 443 -19.34 -21.55 -2.41
CA ASP A 443 -18.90 -22.17 -1.17
C ASP A 443 -17.47 -22.77 -1.29
N ASP A 444 -17.12 -23.34 -2.43
CA ASP A 444 -15.76 -23.83 -2.69
C ASP A 444 -14.78 -22.66 -2.80
N THR A 445 -15.19 -21.56 -3.40
CA THR A 445 -14.42 -20.30 -3.46
C THR A 445 -14.19 -19.73 -2.06
N LYS A 446 -15.22 -19.65 -1.20
CA LYS A 446 -15.05 -19.23 0.20
C LYS A 446 -14.05 -20.12 0.94
N ARG A 447 -14.16 -21.44 0.75
CA ARG A 447 -13.22 -22.40 1.36
C ARG A 447 -11.79 -22.14 0.90
N ALA A 448 -11.58 -21.93 -0.42
CA ALA A 448 -10.27 -21.65 -0.98
C ALA A 448 -9.68 -20.33 -0.44
N LEU A 449 -10.46 -19.25 -0.41
CA LEU A 449 -10.04 -17.94 0.11
C LEU A 449 -9.71 -17.97 1.61
N VAL A 450 -10.56 -18.61 2.44
CA VAL A 450 -10.29 -18.78 3.88
C VAL A 450 -9.00 -19.56 4.09
N GLY A 451 -8.76 -20.64 3.33
CA GLY A 451 -7.51 -21.40 3.36
C GLY A 451 -6.31 -20.55 2.94
N ALA A 452 -6.44 -19.81 1.85
CA ALA A 452 -5.38 -18.95 1.31
C ALA A 452 -5.07 -17.73 2.18
N SER A 453 -5.95 -17.32 3.08
CA SER A 453 -5.78 -16.11 3.91
C SER A 453 -4.54 -16.11 4.80
N SER A 454 -3.90 -17.26 5.02
CA SER A 454 -2.63 -17.40 5.76
C SER A 454 -1.38 -17.39 4.87
N LEU A 455 -1.55 -17.38 3.55
CA LEU A 455 -0.48 -17.47 2.55
C LEU A 455 -0.04 -16.08 2.04
N PRO A 456 1.16 -15.96 1.42
CA PRO A 456 1.64 -14.72 0.82
C PRO A 456 0.92 -14.43 -0.50
N MET A 457 -0.39 -14.20 -0.45
CA MET A 457 -1.17 -13.90 -1.65
C MET A 457 -2.32 -12.95 -1.40
N SER A 458 -2.74 -12.31 -2.49
CA SER A 458 -3.94 -11.51 -2.62
C SER A 458 -4.72 -11.94 -3.85
N VAL A 459 -6.03 -11.76 -3.81
CA VAL A 459 -6.95 -12.04 -4.92
C VAL A 459 -7.68 -10.77 -5.28
N ILE A 460 -7.56 -10.34 -6.52
CA ILE A 460 -8.28 -9.21 -7.07
C ILE A 460 -9.35 -9.75 -8.01
N ILE A 461 -10.58 -9.31 -7.85
CA ILE A 461 -11.68 -9.66 -8.73
C ILE A 461 -12.16 -8.40 -9.44
N VAL A 462 -12.16 -8.39 -10.76
CA VAL A 462 -12.72 -7.29 -11.56
C VAL A 462 -13.95 -7.78 -12.31
N GLY A 463 -15.09 -7.21 -11.96
CA GLY A 463 -16.36 -7.47 -12.62
C GLY A 463 -16.44 -6.74 -13.96
N ILE A 464 -16.59 -7.49 -15.05
CA ILE A 464 -16.67 -7.04 -16.43
C ILE A 464 -18.14 -7.08 -16.88
N GLY A 465 -18.61 -6.03 -17.57
CA GLY A 465 -20.02 -5.97 -18.00
C GLY A 465 -20.97 -5.47 -16.93
N ASP A 466 -22.25 -5.83 -17.03
CA ASP A 466 -23.35 -5.23 -16.28
C ASP A 466 -24.11 -6.21 -15.36
N GLU A 467 -23.57 -7.41 -15.15
CA GLU A 467 -24.19 -8.44 -14.30
C GLU A 467 -24.27 -8.03 -12.81
N ASP A 468 -25.00 -8.83 -12.03
CA ASP A 468 -25.10 -8.66 -10.58
C ASP A 468 -23.88 -9.28 -9.87
N PHE A 469 -23.08 -8.45 -9.23
CA PHE A 469 -21.87 -8.83 -8.51
C PHE A 469 -22.04 -8.88 -6.98
N ALA A 470 -23.29 -8.93 -6.46
CA ALA A 470 -23.53 -8.94 -5.00
C ALA A 470 -22.78 -10.07 -4.25
N ALA A 471 -22.58 -11.23 -4.92
CA ALA A 471 -21.77 -12.31 -4.36
C ALA A 471 -20.29 -11.94 -4.22
N MET A 472 -19.75 -11.07 -5.07
CA MET A 472 -18.37 -10.61 -5.03
C MET A 472 -18.14 -9.63 -3.87
N ASP A 473 -19.11 -8.75 -3.57
CA ASP A 473 -19.06 -7.88 -2.39
C ASP A 473 -18.97 -8.68 -1.08
N ILE A 474 -19.58 -9.89 -1.03
CA ILE A 474 -19.46 -10.78 0.12
C ILE A 474 -18.06 -11.40 0.21
N LEU A 475 -17.41 -11.69 -0.93
CA LEU A 475 -16.05 -12.24 -0.96
C LEU A 475 -15.00 -11.20 -0.58
N ASP A 476 -15.23 -9.91 -0.88
CA ASP A 476 -14.35 -8.78 -0.59
C ASP A 476 -14.11 -8.59 0.93
N GLY A 477 -15.10 -8.92 1.75
CA GLY A 477 -14.89 -9.03 3.19
C GLY A 477 -14.72 -7.73 3.96
N ASP A 478 -14.85 -6.56 3.32
CA ASP A 478 -14.66 -5.22 3.88
C ASP A 478 -15.44 -4.95 5.18
N GLN A 479 -16.68 -5.45 5.24
CA GLN A 479 -17.55 -5.26 6.41
C GLN A 479 -17.34 -6.33 7.48
N ASN A 480 -17.08 -7.58 7.06
CA ASN A 480 -16.89 -8.72 7.95
C ASN A 480 -15.92 -9.71 7.32
N ARG A 481 -14.92 -10.15 8.09
CA ARG A 481 -13.97 -11.16 7.63
C ARG A 481 -14.69 -12.39 7.08
N LEU A 482 -14.23 -12.85 5.92
CA LEU A 482 -14.78 -14.03 5.27
C LEU A 482 -14.67 -15.26 6.19
N GLN A 483 -15.74 -16.06 6.24
CA GLN A 483 -15.77 -17.27 7.03
C GLN A 483 -16.40 -18.43 6.27
N TYR A 484 -15.90 -19.64 6.52
CA TYR A 484 -16.43 -20.87 5.97
C TYR A 484 -16.45 -21.96 7.05
N GLN A 485 -17.60 -22.57 7.31
CA GLN A 485 -17.79 -23.65 8.30
C GLN A 485 -17.16 -23.35 9.68
N GLY A 486 -17.31 -22.13 10.18
CA GLY A 486 -16.78 -21.67 11.46
C GLY A 486 -15.29 -21.29 11.45
N GLN A 487 -14.59 -21.48 10.34
CA GLN A 487 -13.23 -20.98 10.16
C GLN A 487 -13.29 -19.54 9.61
N VAL A 488 -12.63 -18.61 10.29
CA VAL A 488 -12.53 -17.20 9.89
C VAL A 488 -11.21 -16.97 9.18
N ALA A 489 -11.23 -16.24 8.08
CA ALA A 489 -10.02 -15.83 7.36
C ALA A 489 -9.03 -15.12 8.29
N LYS A 490 -7.74 -15.47 8.23
CA LYS A 490 -6.69 -14.89 9.09
C LYS A 490 -6.48 -13.41 8.80
N ARG A 491 -6.63 -12.99 7.55
CA ARG A 491 -6.59 -11.61 7.07
C ARG A 491 -7.52 -11.48 5.88
N ASP A 492 -7.85 -10.26 5.52
CA ASP A 492 -8.44 -9.97 4.23
C ASP A 492 -7.39 -10.13 3.13
N ILE A 493 -7.78 -10.77 2.04
CA ILE A 493 -6.92 -11.02 0.86
C ILE A 493 -7.64 -10.74 -0.45
N VAL A 494 -8.90 -10.30 -0.40
CA VAL A 494 -9.71 -10.08 -1.60
C VAL A 494 -9.94 -8.60 -1.78
N GLN A 495 -9.90 -8.14 -3.02
CA GLN A 495 -10.34 -6.81 -3.45
C GLN A 495 -11.28 -7.00 -4.64
N PHE A 496 -12.50 -6.51 -4.54
CA PHE A 496 -13.47 -6.54 -5.64
C PHE A 496 -13.71 -5.14 -6.21
N VAL A 497 -13.72 -5.05 -7.55
CA VAL A 497 -13.96 -3.80 -8.26
C VAL A 497 -14.85 -4.03 -9.49
N GLU A 498 -15.93 -3.28 -9.59
CA GLU A 498 -16.76 -3.29 -10.79
C GLU A 498 -16.20 -2.33 -11.84
N MET A 499 -15.79 -2.86 -13.00
CA MET A 499 -15.19 -2.05 -14.07
C MET A 499 -16.12 -0.93 -14.55
N ARG A 500 -17.44 -1.16 -14.60
CA ARG A 500 -18.43 -0.17 -15.04
C ARG A 500 -18.44 1.13 -14.24
N LYS A 501 -17.93 1.14 -13.00
CA LYS A 501 -17.79 2.36 -12.17
C LYS A 501 -16.71 3.32 -12.69
N PHE A 502 -15.88 2.89 -13.65
CA PHE A 502 -14.73 3.65 -14.18
C PHE A 502 -14.90 4.10 -15.63
N VAL A 503 -16.13 4.23 -16.11
CA VAL A 503 -16.43 4.83 -17.42
C VAL A 503 -16.22 6.34 -17.36
N SER A 504 -15.43 6.89 -18.29
CA SER A 504 -15.23 8.33 -18.40
C SER A 504 -16.45 9.03 -18.98
N ARG A 505 -16.59 10.33 -18.73
CA ARG A 505 -17.67 11.16 -19.29
C ARG A 505 -17.69 11.21 -20.82
N GLU A 506 -16.56 10.90 -21.46
CA GLU A 506 -16.37 10.89 -22.92
C GLU A 506 -16.61 9.51 -23.54
N GLY A 507 -17.10 8.54 -22.75
CA GLY A 507 -17.44 7.18 -23.21
C GLY A 507 -16.26 6.22 -23.29
N GLY A 508 -15.07 6.57 -22.76
CA GLY A 508 -13.91 5.69 -22.63
C GLY A 508 -13.74 5.15 -21.20
N TRP A 509 -12.71 4.32 -20.98
CA TRP A 509 -12.36 3.77 -19.68
C TRP A 509 -11.29 4.63 -19.00
N ASN A 510 -11.51 5.00 -17.74
CA ASN A 510 -10.46 5.63 -16.92
C ASN A 510 -9.58 4.54 -16.32
N LYS A 511 -8.55 4.13 -17.07
CA LYS A 511 -7.63 3.05 -16.71
C LYS A 511 -6.85 3.36 -15.43
N GLU A 512 -6.52 4.61 -15.19
CA GLU A 512 -5.76 5.06 -14.02
C GLU A 512 -6.58 4.92 -12.74
N LEU A 513 -7.83 5.39 -12.76
CA LEU A 513 -8.74 5.21 -11.61
C LEU A 513 -9.09 3.74 -11.37
N LEU A 514 -9.25 2.94 -12.43
CA LEU A 514 -9.46 1.50 -12.30
C LEU A 514 -8.26 0.84 -11.62
N ALA A 515 -7.06 1.07 -12.13
CA ALA A 515 -5.83 0.50 -11.55
C ALA A 515 -5.64 0.92 -10.10
N LYS A 516 -5.89 2.20 -9.79
CA LYS A 516 -5.83 2.73 -8.42
C LYS A 516 -6.77 1.99 -7.49
N ALA A 517 -8.05 1.81 -7.86
CA ALA A 517 -9.02 1.11 -7.04
C ALA A 517 -8.67 -0.37 -6.85
N VAL A 518 -8.23 -1.03 -7.92
CA VAL A 518 -7.88 -2.46 -7.95
C VAL A 518 -6.66 -2.79 -7.09
N LEU A 519 -5.66 -1.89 -7.04
CA LEU A 519 -4.39 -2.13 -6.37
C LEU A 519 -4.27 -1.46 -4.99
N ALA A 520 -5.28 -0.69 -4.55
CA ALA A 520 -5.24 0.12 -3.34
C ALA A 520 -4.86 -0.67 -2.08
N GLU A 521 -5.34 -1.90 -1.95
CA GLU A 521 -5.14 -2.71 -0.74
C GLU A 521 -3.87 -3.56 -0.75
N ILE A 522 -3.25 -3.77 -1.92
CA ILE A 522 -2.08 -4.67 -2.03
C ILE A 522 -0.95 -4.30 -1.06
N PRO A 523 -0.53 -3.03 -0.90
CA PRO A 523 0.50 -2.67 0.07
C PRO A 523 0.15 -3.05 1.51
N GLY A 524 -1.11 -2.83 1.91
CA GLY A 524 -1.63 -3.19 3.23
C GLY A 524 -1.70 -4.70 3.44
N GLN A 525 -2.17 -5.44 2.44
CA GLN A 525 -2.28 -6.91 2.49
C GLN A 525 -0.89 -7.57 2.53
N VAL A 526 0.11 -7.07 1.78
CA VAL A 526 1.51 -7.52 1.85
C VAL A 526 2.09 -7.30 3.25
N THR A 527 2.07 -6.06 3.74
CA THR A 527 2.66 -5.72 5.04
C THR A 527 1.94 -6.44 6.19
N GLY A 528 0.62 -6.62 6.08
CA GLY A 528 -0.18 -7.39 7.03
C GLY A 528 0.26 -8.86 7.10
N TRP A 529 0.52 -9.52 5.95
CA TRP A 529 1.04 -10.88 5.93
C TRP A 529 2.46 -10.96 6.49
N MET A 530 3.36 -10.05 6.10
CA MET A 530 4.72 -9.98 6.62
C MET A 530 4.73 -9.85 8.15
N LYS A 531 3.89 -8.96 8.69
CA LYS A 531 3.72 -8.78 10.14
C LYS A 531 3.18 -10.04 10.82
N MET A 532 2.17 -10.69 10.24
CA MET A 532 1.60 -11.94 10.77
C MET A 532 2.65 -13.05 10.87
N LYS A 533 3.61 -13.10 9.94
CA LYS A 533 4.71 -14.09 9.93
C LYS A 533 5.93 -13.64 10.72
N GLY A 534 5.97 -12.41 11.24
CA GLY A 534 7.12 -11.87 11.96
C GLY A 534 8.31 -11.56 11.06
N PHE A 535 8.09 -11.38 9.75
CA PHE A 535 9.16 -11.03 8.83
C PHE A 535 9.53 -9.55 8.95
N VAL A 536 10.82 -9.28 8.84
CA VAL A 536 11.38 -7.94 8.73
C VAL A 536 12.08 -7.80 7.37
N PRO A 537 12.07 -6.60 6.76
CA PRO A 537 12.79 -6.37 5.52
C PRO A 537 14.28 -6.65 5.69
N LYS A 538 14.91 -7.18 4.66
CA LYS A 538 16.38 -7.29 4.67
C LYS A 538 16.96 -5.88 4.62
N VAL A 539 17.78 -5.53 5.60
CA VAL A 539 18.57 -4.30 5.56
C VAL A 539 19.68 -4.53 4.53
N ILE A 540 19.65 -3.75 3.46
CA ILE A 540 20.72 -3.77 2.48
C ILE A 540 21.68 -2.66 2.91
N GLY A 541 22.84 -3.09 3.44
CA GLY A 541 23.94 -2.22 3.87
C GLY A 541 24.58 -1.46 2.72
#